data_f089a693bf646ba814579443c26a78fe
#
_entry.id   f089a693bf646ba814579443c26a78fe
#
_cell.length_a   1.000
_cell.length_b   1.000
_cell.length_c   1.000
_cell.angle_alpha   90.00
_cell.angle_beta   90.00
_cell.angle_gamma   90.00
#
_symmetry.space_group_name_H-M   'P 1'
#
loop_
_entity.id
_entity.type
_entity.pdbx_description
1 polymer ?
#
loop_
_entity_poly.entity_id
_entity_poly.type
_entity_poly.pdbx_seq_one_letter_code
_entity_poly.pdbx_strand_id
1 'polypeptide(L)'
;MPGRVRAVAILVGLALIVGGAAVLLVFLKPMVAGRVRAMARQRGLVASWQEMRIRLPSRFTFDRLVVTRVAGGDTVMTAAEIEARASMGSLLRLRPEISGLRMSRAQIRIGRGADPADTLIDDAPTRRDDPERLARVRRSASSIAQMLTRSTRSLPGLGFDDVTIRPAAGADQLWGGVHIAALEHIPTRDGSRVVFDGTLLGDSEIPFTGSLSRTRDLKVQGRIDLKIPNPDGTAPTPLRLAFDGALEQDRSRHTLSLRDGSQAHVGELAFRLGGRVEERGPRFAVQFAADDLSEDKVKSSLPPAVLGPLTGLAVRGTWDYRLDVDLDLEHPDSAKFRADVIPHGLALDPPRSSLRLAGLDQPFVAAIHLPRDRIVHRDLSPANPHFRPLGAITNHLVMAVVTNEDGGFFRHRGFNVGAMQEAIGENLRSASFRRGAGTITMQIARNLWLGHDRTLARKGQEVVLAWVLEHLTGLPKERLLEIYLNIIEWGPDVHGADEAARFYFDRDAGDLSLEESLFLATLVPSPARWRNRLDREGHVRRHIRAQMHFIGRAMIAKGWLAEDALPPTDDLDVEIRGPARSILFPDAVPELAGAGAWFKRVWTSVRGGR
;
A
#
# COMPACT_ATOMS: atom_id res chain seq x y z
N MET A 1 35.30 16.60 -72.15
CA MET A 1 35.97 16.09 -70.94
C MET A 1 35.38 16.52 -69.57
N PRO A 2 34.38 17.40 -69.47
CA PRO A 2 33.85 17.81 -68.15
C PRO A 2 32.96 16.80 -67.44
N GLY A 3 32.34 15.85 -68.15
CA GLY A 3 31.44 14.87 -67.50
C GLY A 3 32.12 13.74 -66.73
N ARG A 4 33.31 13.31 -67.13
CA ARG A 4 34.09 12.28 -66.43
C ARG A 4 34.68 12.75 -65.12
N VAL A 5 35.09 13.99 -65.04
CA VAL A 5 35.61 14.57 -63.77
C VAL A 5 34.51 14.76 -62.75
N ARG A 6 33.30 15.14 -63.14
CA ARG A 6 32.11 15.19 -62.26
C ARG A 6 31.69 13.82 -61.74
N ALA A 7 31.70 12.77 -62.60
CA ALA A 7 31.36 11.42 -62.21
C ALA A 7 32.37 10.83 -61.20
N VAL A 8 33.67 11.07 -61.42
CA VAL A 8 34.74 10.66 -60.48
C VAL A 8 34.63 11.40 -59.14
N ALA A 9 34.35 12.73 -59.15
CA ALA A 9 34.16 13.50 -57.91
C ALA A 9 32.94 13.01 -57.12
N ILE A 10 31.84 12.64 -57.80
CA ILE A 10 30.65 12.06 -57.15
C ILE A 10 30.97 10.67 -56.59
N LEU A 11 31.69 9.83 -57.29
CA LEU A 11 32.08 8.48 -56.83
C LEU A 11 33.05 8.57 -55.64
N VAL A 12 34.01 9.48 -55.66
CA VAL A 12 34.91 9.73 -54.51
C VAL A 12 34.14 10.28 -53.34
N GLY A 13 33.22 11.24 -53.56
CA GLY A 13 32.35 11.76 -52.51
C GLY A 13 31.47 10.65 -51.88
N LEU A 14 30.88 9.77 -52.72
CA LEU A 14 30.11 8.63 -52.23
C LEU A 14 30.97 7.62 -51.48
N ALA A 15 32.18 7.33 -51.97
CA ALA A 15 33.15 6.44 -51.27
C ALA A 15 33.59 6.98 -49.91
N LEU A 16 33.81 8.32 -49.82
CA LEU A 16 34.13 8.97 -48.58
C LEU A 16 32.96 8.99 -47.59
N ILE A 17 31.71 9.15 -48.09
CA ILE A 17 30.52 9.07 -47.26
C ILE A 17 30.30 7.64 -46.76
N VAL A 18 30.42 6.64 -47.64
CA VAL A 18 30.29 5.21 -47.29
C VAL A 18 31.43 4.77 -46.37
N GLY A 19 32.66 5.18 -46.66
CA GLY A 19 33.81 4.91 -45.78
C GLY A 19 33.71 5.59 -44.42
N GLY A 20 33.27 6.85 -44.39
CA GLY A 20 33.02 7.60 -43.15
C GLY A 20 31.86 6.98 -42.34
N ALA A 21 30.80 6.52 -43.03
CA ALA A 21 29.70 5.81 -42.39
C ALA A 21 30.13 4.44 -41.82
N ALA A 22 30.97 3.70 -42.54
CA ALA A 22 31.51 2.43 -42.05
C ALA A 22 32.42 2.61 -40.82
N VAL A 23 33.33 3.61 -40.87
CA VAL A 23 34.19 3.97 -39.71
C VAL A 23 33.32 4.42 -38.52
N LEU A 24 32.33 5.26 -38.75
CA LEU A 24 31.38 5.70 -37.72
C LEU A 24 30.66 4.51 -37.06
N LEU A 25 30.20 3.52 -37.84
CA LEU A 25 29.56 2.30 -37.34
C LEU A 25 30.50 1.44 -36.48
N VAL A 26 31.77 1.31 -36.88
CA VAL A 26 32.76 0.53 -36.12
C VAL A 26 33.02 1.15 -34.74
N PHE A 27 33.05 2.49 -34.61
CA PHE A 27 33.27 3.17 -33.36
C PHE A 27 32.00 3.39 -32.53
N LEU A 28 30.84 3.59 -33.15
CA LEU A 28 29.56 3.81 -32.45
C LEU A 28 29.10 2.58 -31.64
N LYS A 29 29.25 1.39 -32.22
CA LYS A 29 28.80 0.15 -31.57
C LYS A 29 29.46 -0.10 -30.19
N PRO A 30 30.79 -0.12 -30.05
CA PRO A 30 31.46 -0.30 -28.77
C PRO A 30 31.25 0.89 -27.83
N MET A 31 31.15 2.11 -28.36
CA MET A 31 30.92 3.32 -27.55
C MET A 31 29.54 3.30 -26.90
N VAL A 32 28.47 3.02 -27.65
CA VAL A 32 27.11 2.91 -27.11
C VAL A 32 27.00 1.74 -26.15
N ALA A 33 27.54 0.58 -26.52
CA ALA A 33 27.56 -0.60 -25.66
C ALA A 33 28.30 -0.33 -24.34
N GLY A 34 29.45 0.32 -24.42
CA GLY A 34 30.25 0.71 -23.24
C GLY A 34 29.48 1.68 -22.33
N ARG A 35 28.76 2.65 -22.90
CA ARG A 35 27.98 3.63 -22.16
C ARG A 35 26.77 3.01 -21.48
N VAL A 36 26.05 2.11 -22.16
CA VAL A 36 24.92 1.35 -21.55
C VAL A 36 25.41 0.50 -20.38
N ARG A 37 26.52 -0.21 -20.54
CA ARG A 37 27.13 -1.00 -19.44
C ARG A 37 27.61 -0.12 -18.29
N ALA A 38 28.22 1.03 -18.58
CA ALA A 38 28.67 1.97 -17.56
C ALA A 38 27.49 2.54 -16.76
N MET A 39 26.41 2.94 -17.44
CA MET A 39 25.17 3.42 -16.80
C MET A 39 24.52 2.35 -15.93
N ALA A 40 24.50 1.09 -16.37
CA ALA A 40 24.01 -0.04 -15.57
C ALA A 40 24.87 -0.22 -14.33
N ARG A 41 26.20 -0.27 -14.47
CA ARG A 41 27.15 -0.44 -13.34
C ARG A 41 27.05 0.67 -12.31
N GLN A 42 26.86 1.94 -12.73
CA GLN A 42 26.66 3.06 -11.80
C GLN A 42 25.42 2.90 -10.92
N ARG A 43 24.45 2.06 -11.34
CA ARG A 43 23.24 1.74 -10.61
C ARG A 43 23.28 0.37 -9.93
N GLY A 44 24.46 -0.28 -9.87
CA GLY A 44 24.62 -1.62 -9.31
C GLY A 44 23.98 -2.73 -10.16
N LEU A 45 23.89 -2.49 -11.49
CA LEU A 45 23.28 -3.42 -12.44
C LEU A 45 24.30 -3.89 -13.48
N VAL A 46 24.08 -5.07 -14.03
CA VAL A 46 24.81 -5.62 -15.18
C VAL A 46 23.82 -5.77 -16.33
N ALA A 47 24.14 -5.17 -17.46
CA ALA A 47 23.36 -5.31 -18.70
C ALA A 47 24.10 -6.21 -19.68
N SER A 48 23.43 -7.22 -20.20
CA SER A 48 23.89 -8.15 -21.23
C SER A 48 22.83 -8.27 -22.32
N TRP A 49 23.24 -8.52 -23.54
CA TRP A 49 22.37 -8.71 -24.69
C TRP A 49 23.02 -9.69 -25.66
N GLN A 50 22.20 -10.35 -26.49
CA GLN A 50 22.69 -11.31 -27.47
C GLN A 50 23.30 -10.62 -28.68
N GLU A 51 22.59 -9.64 -29.23
CA GLU A 51 23.03 -8.88 -30.40
C GLU A 51 22.70 -7.40 -30.25
N MET A 52 23.55 -6.54 -30.80
CA MET A 52 23.29 -5.12 -30.96
C MET A 52 23.39 -4.75 -32.41
N ARG A 53 22.30 -4.23 -32.97
CA ARG A 53 22.19 -3.76 -34.35
C ARG A 53 22.09 -2.23 -34.40
N ILE A 54 22.74 -1.64 -35.37
CA ILE A 54 22.66 -0.19 -35.60
C ILE A 54 22.01 0.01 -36.96
N ARG A 55 20.88 0.71 -37.01
CA ARG A 55 20.25 1.19 -38.25
C ARG A 55 20.46 2.69 -38.34
N LEU A 56 21.26 3.11 -39.31
CA LEU A 56 21.51 4.51 -39.58
C LEU A 56 20.20 5.26 -39.93
N PRO A 57 20.03 6.54 -39.54
CA PRO A 57 21.10 7.35 -38.96
C PRO A 57 21.19 7.32 -37.41
N SER A 58 20.19 6.77 -36.68
CA SER A 58 20.11 7.04 -35.23
C SER A 58 19.42 5.96 -34.41
N ARG A 59 19.20 4.76 -34.95
CA ARG A 59 18.52 3.66 -34.22
C ARG A 59 19.50 2.59 -33.77
N PHE A 60 19.35 2.22 -32.50
CA PHE A 60 20.13 1.16 -31.85
C PHE A 60 19.15 0.12 -31.31
N THR A 61 19.27 -1.11 -31.75
CA THR A 61 18.44 -2.22 -31.33
C THR A 61 19.27 -3.20 -30.50
N PHE A 62 18.79 -3.57 -29.34
CA PHE A 62 19.35 -4.58 -28.47
C PHE A 62 18.41 -5.78 -28.44
N ASP A 63 18.88 -6.93 -28.88
CA ASP A 63 18.12 -8.17 -28.90
C ASP A 63 18.41 -8.99 -27.64
N ARG A 64 17.37 -9.53 -27.02
CA ARG A 64 17.43 -10.34 -25.79
C ARG A 64 18.24 -9.65 -24.68
N LEU A 65 17.84 -8.43 -24.34
CA LEU A 65 18.47 -7.69 -23.23
C LEU A 65 18.07 -8.34 -21.90
N VAL A 66 19.08 -8.58 -21.08
CA VAL A 66 18.92 -9.03 -19.69
C VAL A 66 19.67 -8.07 -18.78
N VAL A 67 19.00 -7.60 -17.75
CA VAL A 67 19.59 -6.74 -16.72
C VAL A 67 19.49 -7.45 -15.36
N THR A 68 20.65 -7.68 -14.74
CA THR A 68 20.74 -8.34 -13.42
C THR A 68 21.35 -7.41 -12.40
N ARG A 69 21.17 -7.67 -11.11
CA ARG A 69 21.86 -6.97 -10.03
C ARG A 69 23.27 -7.51 -9.84
N VAL A 70 24.20 -6.63 -9.49
CA VAL A 70 25.57 -7.02 -9.12
C VAL A 70 25.55 -7.82 -7.81
N ALA A 71 24.77 -7.38 -6.80
CA ALA A 71 24.59 -8.08 -5.55
C ALA A 71 23.38 -9.03 -5.68
N GLY A 72 23.57 -10.34 -5.51
CA GLY A 72 22.50 -11.34 -5.52
C GLY A 72 22.19 -11.97 -6.88
N GLY A 73 22.65 -11.42 -8.01
CA GLY A 73 22.45 -12.00 -9.35
C GLY A 73 21.01 -11.96 -9.89
N ASP A 74 20.05 -11.36 -9.17
CA ASP A 74 18.65 -11.33 -9.52
C ASP A 74 18.38 -10.60 -10.83
N THR A 75 17.52 -11.18 -11.68
CA THR A 75 17.09 -10.57 -12.93
C THR A 75 16.04 -9.47 -12.63
N VAL A 76 16.42 -8.24 -12.95
CA VAL A 76 15.56 -7.04 -12.80
C VAL A 76 14.72 -6.79 -14.04
N MET A 77 15.28 -7.05 -15.22
CA MET A 77 14.59 -6.82 -16.48
C MET A 77 15.05 -7.83 -17.53
N THR A 78 14.09 -8.33 -18.29
CA THR A 78 14.32 -9.02 -19.58
C THR A 78 13.51 -8.31 -20.64
N ALA A 79 14.05 -8.21 -21.86
CA ALA A 79 13.30 -7.71 -23.01
C ALA A 79 13.74 -8.48 -24.26
N ALA A 80 12.79 -8.88 -25.08
CA ALA A 80 13.12 -9.53 -26.34
C ALA A 80 13.81 -8.54 -27.29
N GLU A 81 13.33 -7.30 -27.31
CA GLU A 81 13.91 -6.24 -28.13
C GLU A 81 13.79 -4.88 -27.43
N ILE A 82 14.86 -4.09 -27.45
CA ILE A 82 14.84 -2.67 -27.09
C ILE A 82 15.39 -1.87 -28.26
N GLU A 83 14.56 -0.99 -28.82
CA GLU A 83 14.96 0.00 -29.81
C GLU A 83 15.15 1.36 -29.13
N ALA A 84 16.36 1.90 -29.20
CA ALA A 84 16.66 3.27 -28.76
C ALA A 84 16.94 4.17 -29.98
N ARG A 85 16.38 5.36 -29.98
CA ARG A 85 16.67 6.40 -30.98
C ARG A 85 17.48 7.49 -30.32
N ALA A 86 18.55 7.93 -30.97
CA ALA A 86 19.33 9.07 -30.52
C ALA A 86 19.10 10.29 -31.44
N SER A 87 19.27 11.51 -30.91
CA SER A 87 19.18 12.69 -31.76
C SER A 87 20.45 12.82 -32.62
N MET A 88 20.30 13.15 -33.91
CA MET A 88 21.45 13.30 -34.84
C MET A 88 22.47 14.32 -34.33
N GLY A 89 22.02 15.45 -33.81
CA GLY A 89 22.90 16.49 -33.28
C GLY A 89 23.71 16.01 -32.05
N SER A 90 23.17 15.09 -31.26
CA SER A 90 23.88 14.52 -30.11
C SER A 90 24.89 13.44 -30.53
N LEU A 91 24.59 12.71 -31.59
CA LEU A 91 25.52 11.73 -32.19
C LEU A 91 26.74 12.43 -32.80
N LEU A 92 26.54 13.55 -33.53
CA LEU A 92 27.62 14.33 -34.11
C LEU A 92 28.53 14.95 -33.04
N ARG A 93 28.02 15.21 -31.82
CA ARG A 93 28.80 15.72 -30.67
C ARG A 93 29.41 14.59 -29.84
N LEU A 94 29.32 13.32 -30.28
CA LEU A 94 29.77 12.11 -29.55
C LEU A 94 29.16 12.00 -28.14
N ARG A 95 27.98 12.60 -27.93
CA ARG A 95 27.21 12.57 -26.68
C ARG A 95 25.76 12.13 -26.99
N PRO A 96 25.52 10.83 -27.26
CA PRO A 96 24.20 10.36 -27.68
C PRO A 96 23.15 10.62 -26.59
N GLU A 97 22.16 11.42 -26.94
CA GLU A 97 20.95 11.67 -26.14
C GLU A 97 19.81 10.84 -26.72
N ILE A 98 19.16 10.03 -25.89
CA ILE A 98 18.03 9.21 -26.29
C ILE A 98 16.84 10.11 -26.58
N SER A 99 16.35 10.11 -27.80
CA SER A 99 15.16 10.84 -28.26
C SER A 99 13.90 9.94 -28.33
N GLY A 100 14.08 8.63 -28.25
CA GLY A 100 12.99 7.66 -28.24
C GLY A 100 13.46 6.31 -27.71
N LEU A 101 12.55 5.59 -27.08
CA LEU A 101 12.77 4.24 -26.56
C LEU A 101 11.52 3.40 -26.83
N ARG A 102 11.70 2.24 -27.49
CA ARG A 102 10.66 1.23 -27.63
C ARG A 102 11.13 -0.07 -26.98
N MET A 103 10.27 -0.68 -26.20
CA MET A 103 10.50 -2.00 -25.60
C MET A 103 9.43 -2.96 -26.05
N SER A 104 9.83 -4.16 -26.44
CA SER A 104 8.90 -5.21 -26.89
C SER A 104 9.14 -6.50 -26.10
N ARG A 105 8.05 -7.13 -25.67
CA ARG A 105 8.04 -8.38 -24.88
C ARG A 105 9.03 -8.31 -23.71
N ALA A 106 8.77 -7.35 -22.81
CA ALA A 106 9.65 -7.10 -21.68
C ALA A 106 8.98 -7.48 -20.34
N GLN A 107 9.80 -7.99 -19.44
CA GLN A 107 9.41 -8.21 -18.05
C GLN A 107 10.32 -7.38 -17.14
N ILE A 108 9.73 -6.57 -16.29
CA ILE A 108 10.43 -5.67 -15.36
C ILE A 108 10.00 -6.02 -13.93
N ARG A 109 10.96 -6.23 -13.06
CA ARG A 109 10.75 -6.43 -11.62
C ARG A 109 11.19 -5.20 -10.85
N ILE A 110 10.25 -4.58 -10.14
CA ILE A 110 10.49 -3.37 -9.34
C ILE A 110 10.61 -3.76 -7.86
N GLY A 111 11.67 -3.31 -7.20
CA GLY A 111 11.95 -3.61 -5.79
C GLY A 111 13.12 -4.58 -5.62
N ARG A 112 13.54 -4.84 -4.37
CA ARG A 112 14.45 -5.93 -4.03
C ARG A 112 13.62 -7.19 -3.84
N GLY A 113 14.09 -8.33 -4.34
CA GLY A 113 13.68 -9.64 -3.83
C GLY A 113 14.00 -9.70 -2.33
N ALA A 114 13.16 -10.38 -1.55
CA ALA A 114 13.53 -10.71 -0.17
C ALA A 114 14.90 -11.42 -0.22
N ASP A 115 15.87 -10.90 0.51
CA ASP A 115 17.10 -11.64 0.77
C ASP A 115 16.66 -12.93 1.49
N PRO A 116 17.13 -14.14 1.12
CA PRO A 116 16.85 -15.33 1.92
C PRO A 116 17.23 -15.17 3.40
N ALA A 117 18.15 -14.25 3.72
CA ALA A 117 18.47 -13.84 5.09
C ALA A 117 17.38 -12.97 5.73
N ASP A 118 16.55 -12.25 4.96
CA ASP A 118 15.41 -11.45 5.47
C ASP A 118 14.17 -12.33 5.74
N THR A 119 14.14 -13.58 5.28
CA THR A 119 13.07 -14.56 5.58
C THR A 119 13.33 -15.36 6.84
N LEU A 120 14.54 -15.39 7.35
CA LEU A 120 14.82 -15.76 8.72
C LEU A 120 14.39 -14.56 9.57
N ILE A 121 13.31 -14.73 10.33
CA ILE A 121 12.88 -13.80 11.37
C ILE A 121 14.08 -13.65 12.30
N ASP A 122 14.91 -12.67 12.00
CA ASP A 122 16.01 -12.29 12.86
C ASP A 122 15.36 -11.57 14.05
N ASP A 123 15.36 -12.23 15.20
CA ASP A 123 14.91 -11.68 16.50
C ASP A 123 15.82 -10.51 16.96
N ALA A 124 16.76 -10.08 16.12
CA ALA A 124 17.56 -8.90 16.36
C ALA A 124 16.66 -7.65 16.18
N PRO A 125 16.65 -6.72 17.13
CA PRO A 125 15.99 -5.43 16.97
C PRO A 125 16.66 -4.73 15.80
N THR A 126 16.06 -4.84 14.60
CA THR A 126 16.51 -4.12 13.42
C THR A 126 16.64 -2.66 13.79
N ARG A 127 17.84 -2.11 13.66
CA ARG A 127 18.20 -0.73 13.99
C ARG A 127 17.08 0.20 13.52
N ARG A 128 16.52 0.97 14.44
CA ARG A 128 15.38 1.87 14.21
C ARG A 128 15.61 2.82 13.04
N ASP A 129 16.86 3.17 12.76
CA ASP A 129 17.27 4.08 11.71
C ASP A 129 18.31 3.41 10.81
N ASP A 130 17.95 3.10 9.57
CA ASP A 130 18.90 2.74 8.51
C ASP A 130 19.12 3.96 7.61
N PRO A 131 20.17 4.77 7.85
CA PRO A 131 20.44 5.99 7.10
C PRO A 131 20.68 5.73 5.61
N GLU A 132 21.15 4.53 5.24
CA GLU A 132 21.35 4.17 3.84
C GLU A 132 20.02 3.88 3.13
N ARG A 133 19.04 3.31 3.81
CA ARG A 133 17.69 3.11 3.26
C ARG A 133 17.00 4.46 3.00
N LEU A 134 17.03 5.36 3.97
CA LEU A 134 16.47 6.70 3.81
C LEU A 134 17.17 7.46 2.68
N ALA A 135 18.50 7.40 2.61
CA ALA A 135 19.26 8.02 1.51
C ALA A 135 18.87 7.43 0.13
N ARG A 136 18.52 6.15 0.05
CA ARG A 136 18.00 5.53 -1.19
C ARG A 136 16.62 6.05 -1.57
N VAL A 137 15.68 6.15 -0.61
CA VAL A 137 14.35 6.72 -0.84
C VAL A 137 14.47 8.16 -1.30
N ARG A 138 15.29 8.98 -0.65
CA ARG A 138 15.55 10.36 -1.05
C ARG A 138 16.10 10.45 -2.47
N ARG A 139 17.09 9.62 -2.83
CA ARG A 139 17.63 9.58 -4.20
C ARG A 139 16.57 9.18 -5.23
N SER A 140 15.74 8.20 -4.93
CA SER A 140 14.64 7.77 -5.81
C SER A 140 13.60 8.88 -5.97
N ALA A 141 13.20 9.52 -4.88
CA ALA A 141 12.25 10.62 -4.87
C ALA A 141 12.82 11.85 -5.62
N SER A 142 14.09 12.19 -5.40
CA SER A 142 14.77 13.24 -6.18
C SER A 142 14.80 12.91 -7.66
N SER A 143 15.04 11.65 -8.02
CA SER A 143 15.01 11.21 -9.43
C SER A 143 13.60 11.34 -10.03
N ILE A 144 12.56 11.01 -9.28
CA ILE A 144 11.15 11.18 -9.71
C ILE A 144 10.83 12.68 -9.85
N ALA A 145 11.18 13.50 -8.85
CA ALA A 145 10.98 14.94 -8.89
C ALA A 145 11.70 15.57 -10.09
N GLN A 146 12.96 15.19 -10.34
CA GLN A 146 13.73 15.61 -11.51
C GLN A 146 13.10 15.16 -12.81
N MET A 147 12.61 13.91 -12.88
CA MET A 147 11.92 13.41 -14.05
C MET A 147 10.66 14.24 -14.32
N LEU A 148 9.84 14.51 -13.31
CA LEU A 148 8.62 15.31 -13.43
C LEU A 148 8.93 16.75 -13.84
N THR A 149 9.92 17.40 -13.21
CA THR A 149 10.27 18.79 -13.52
C THR A 149 11.00 18.96 -14.86
N ARG A 150 11.78 17.95 -15.30
CA ARG A 150 12.53 17.99 -16.57
C ARG A 150 11.71 17.52 -17.77
N SER A 151 10.82 16.56 -17.61
CA SER A 151 9.96 16.03 -18.69
C SER A 151 8.93 17.04 -19.19
N THR A 152 8.88 18.23 -18.60
CA THR A 152 8.11 19.35 -19.16
C THR A 152 8.65 19.85 -20.50
N ARG A 153 9.91 19.54 -20.88
CA ARG A 153 10.51 20.01 -22.14
C ARG A 153 10.29 19.12 -23.36
N SER A 154 10.42 17.81 -23.20
CA SER A 154 10.12 16.83 -24.24
C SER A 154 10.06 15.44 -23.60
N LEU A 155 8.95 14.75 -23.75
CA LEU A 155 8.93 13.30 -23.49
C LEU A 155 9.70 12.63 -24.65
N PRO A 156 10.72 11.79 -24.38
CA PRO A 156 11.25 10.95 -25.44
C PRO A 156 10.11 10.12 -26.00
N GLY A 157 10.14 9.80 -27.29
CA GLY A 157 9.15 8.91 -27.88
C GLY A 157 9.20 7.55 -27.19
N LEU A 158 8.26 7.30 -26.26
CA LEU A 158 8.14 6.03 -25.55
C LEU A 158 7.17 5.13 -26.32
N GLY A 159 7.55 3.87 -26.50
CA GLY A 159 6.68 2.83 -27.01
C GLY A 159 6.89 1.55 -26.22
N PHE A 160 5.80 0.93 -25.79
CA PHE A 160 5.80 -0.38 -25.16
C PHE A 160 4.90 -1.30 -25.98
N ASP A 161 5.30 -2.54 -26.10
CA ASP A 161 4.60 -3.59 -26.79
C ASP A 161 4.79 -4.88 -25.99
N ASP A 162 3.74 -5.34 -25.32
CA ASP A 162 3.77 -6.50 -24.42
C ASP A 162 4.81 -6.35 -23.29
N VAL A 163 4.62 -5.35 -22.42
CA VAL A 163 5.52 -5.07 -21.28
C VAL A 163 4.82 -5.38 -19.96
N THR A 164 5.38 -6.30 -19.20
CA THR A 164 4.87 -6.63 -17.86
C THR A 164 5.79 -6.07 -16.78
N ILE A 165 5.21 -5.34 -15.83
CA ILE A 165 5.89 -4.78 -14.68
C ILE A 165 5.30 -5.41 -13.43
N ARG A 166 6.13 -6.07 -12.61
CA ARG A 166 5.72 -6.72 -11.35
C ARG A 166 6.59 -6.27 -10.18
N PRO A 167 6.07 -6.30 -8.94
CA PRO A 167 6.91 -6.17 -7.76
C PRO A 167 7.90 -7.34 -7.69
N ALA A 168 9.06 -7.14 -7.06
CA ALA A 168 9.98 -8.22 -6.76
C ALA A 168 9.33 -9.19 -5.75
N ALA A 169 9.69 -10.48 -5.82
CA ALA A 169 9.20 -11.49 -4.88
C ALA A 169 9.52 -11.08 -3.44
N GLY A 170 8.54 -11.17 -2.52
CA GLY A 170 8.69 -10.79 -1.11
C GLY A 170 8.47 -9.30 -0.80
N ALA A 171 8.19 -8.45 -1.79
CA ALA A 171 7.65 -7.11 -1.49
C ALA A 171 6.20 -7.27 -1.00
N ASP A 172 5.83 -6.52 0.05
CA ASP A 172 4.43 -6.46 0.52
C ASP A 172 3.53 -6.13 -0.65
N GLN A 173 2.67 -7.09 -1.02
CA GLN A 173 1.91 -7.07 -2.27
C GLN A 173 0.68 -6.19 -2.12
N LEU A 174 0.86 -4.88 -2.09
CA LEU A 174 -0.25 -3.92 -2.25
C LEU A 174 -0.78 -3.89 -3.69
N TRP A 175 0.00 -4.40 -4.65
CA TRP A 175 -0.37 -4.50 -6.06
C TRP A 175 0.31 -5.69 -6.72
N GLY A 176 -0.40 -6.38 -7.61
CA GLY A 176 0.12 -7.58 -8.32
C GLY A 176 1.02 -7.25 -9.50
N GLY A 177 0.98 -6.00 -9.99
CA GLY A 177 1.72 -5.53 -11.14
C GLY A 177 0.83 -4.88 -12.21
N VAL A 178 1.44 -4.57 -13.35
CA VAL A 178 0.74 -4.09 -14.55
C VAL A 178 1.31 -4.74 -15.78
N HIS A 179 0.43 -5.20 -16.65
CA HIS A 179 0.74 -5.61 -18.01
C HIS A 179 0.30 -4.50 -18.96
N ILE A 180 1.20 -3.94 -19.74
CA ILE A 180 0.96 -2.92 -20.76
C ILE A 180 1.01 -3.65 -22.10
N ALA A 181 -0.15 -3.86 -22.71
CA ALA A 181 -0.26 -4.51 -23.99
C ALA A 181 0.31 -3.60 -25.09
N ALA A 182 -0.08 -2.31 -25.06
CA ALA A 182 0.52 -1.31 -25.92
C ALA A 182 0.62 0.05 -25.22
N LEU A 183 1.67 0.80 -25.53
CA LEU A 183 1.83 2.22 -25.19
C LEU A 183 2.52 2.91 -26.35
N GLU A 184 1.89 3.96 -26.87
CA GLU A 184 2.42 4.74 -27.99
C GLU A 184 2.45 6.24 -27.67
N HIS A 185 3.59 6.86 -27.91
CA HIS A 185 3.77 8.30 -27.85
C HIS A 185 3.57 8.91 -29.24
N ILE A 186 2.57 9.76 -29.36
CA ILE A 186 2.17 10.42 -30.60
C ILE A 186 2.49 11.92 -30.49
N PRO A 187 3.46 12.43 -31.23
CA PRO A 187 3.70 13.88 -31.32
C PRO A 187 2.49 14.57 -31.97
N THR A 188 2.08 15.71 -31.40
CA THR A 188 1.02 16.56 -31.95
C THR A 188 1.58 17.94 -32.33
N ARG A 189 0.81 18.75 -33.09
CA ARG A 189 1.25 20.12 -33.46
C ARG A 189 1.54 20.96 -32.23
N ASP A 190 0.74 20.82 -31.16
CA ASP A 190 0.80 21.66 -29.95
C ASP A 190 1.39 20.95 -28.73
N GLY A 191 1.94 19.74 -28.90
CA GLY A 191 2.51 19.01 -27.77
C GLY A 191 2.72 17.53 -28.04
N SER A 192 2.17 16.68 -27.18
CA SER A 192 2.27 15.23 -27.29
C SER A 192 1.05 14.53 -26.66
N ARG A 193 0.76 13.35 -27.19
CA ARG A 193 -0.25 12.44 -26.65
C ARG A 193 0.37 11.06 -26.45
N VAL A 194 0.06 10.42 -25.35
CA VAL A 194 0.37 9.02 -25.08
C VAL A 194 -0.95 8.26 -25.04
N VAL A 195 -1.03 7.17 -25.77
CA VAL A 195 -2.17 6.23 -25.73
C VAL A 195 -1.65 4.92 -25.18
N PHE A 196 -2.41 4.28 -24.33
CA PHE A 196 -2.01 3.03 -23.70
C PHE A 196 -3.21 2.13 -23.42
N ASP A 197 -2.97 0.85 -23.44
CA ASP A 197 -3.89 -0.19 -22.99
C ASP A 197 -3.14 -1.29 -22.25
N GLY A 198 -3.85 -2.02 -21.39
CA GLY A 198 -3.23 -3.05 -20.58
C GLY A 198 -4.17 -3.64 -19.54
N THR A 199 -3.57 -4.27 -18.54
CA THR A 199 -4.26 -4.95 -17.46
C THR A 199 -3.53 -4.72 -16.14
N LEU A 200 -4.22 -4.27 -15.11
CA LEU A 200 -3.71 -4.30 -13.74
C LEU A 200 -3.79 -5.75 -13.25
N LEU A 201 -2.67 -6.24 -12.74
CA LEU A 201 -2.51 -7.60 -12.26
C LEU A 201 -2.70 -7.63 -10.74
N GLY A 202 -3.48 -8.59 -10.25
CA GLY A 202 -3.77 -8.76 -8.83
C GLY A 202 -4.59 -10.02 -8.62
N ASP A 203 -5.35 -10.09 -7.53
CA ASP A 203 -6.31 -11.18 -7.27
C ASP A 203 -7.39 -11.24 -8.37
N SER A 204 -7.70 -10.08 -8.95
CA SER A 204 -8.52 -9.95 -10.15
C SER A 204 -7.79 -9.12 -11.19
N GLU A 205 -7.83 -9.55 -12.44
CA GLU A 205 -7.27 -8.81 -13.56
C GLU A 205 -8.24 -7.70 -13.97
N ILE A 206 -7.76 -6.44 -14.00
CA ILE A 206 -8.56 -5.27 -14.36
C ILE A 206 -8.03 -4.68 -15.66
N PRO A 207 -8.68 -4.93 -16.80
CA PRO A 207 -8.32 -4.30 -18.06
C PRO A 207 -8.52 -2.79 -18.03
N PHE A 208 -7.60 -2.06 -18.65
CA PHE A 208 -7.70 -0.61 -18.79
C PHE A 208 -7.30 -0.14 -20.18
N THR A 209 -7.86 1.00 -20.57
CA THR A 209 -7.40 1.78 -21.72
C THR A 209 -7.28 3.23 -21.31
N GLY A 210 -6.37 3.98 -21.92
CA GLY A 210 -6.24 5.37 -21.53
C GLY A 210 -5.46 6.23 -22.51
N SER A 211 -5.50 7.52 -22.25
CA SER A 211 -4.68 8.48 -22.96
C SER A 211 -4.27 9.63 -22.03
N LEU A 212 -3.08 10.16 -22.27
CA LEU A 212 -2.57 11.37 -21.61
C LEU A 212 -2.08 12.32 -22.70
N SER A 213 -2.59 13.52 -22.72
CA SER A 213 -2.15 14.58 -23.63
C SER A 213 -1.52 15.74 -22.85
N ARG A 214 -0.52 16.37 -23.45
CA ARG A 214 0.14 17.54 -22.89
C ARG A 214 0.41 18.54 -24.01
N THR A 215 0.01 19.80 -23.79
CA THR A 215 0.32 20.91 -24.70
C THR A 215 1.66 21.57 -24.36
N ARG A 216 2.15 22.46 -25.25
CA ARG A 216 3.35 23.29 -25.01
C ARG A 216 3.17 24.21 -23.80
N ASP A 217 1.96 24.70 -23.55
CA ASP A 217 1.59 25.54 -22.41
C ASP A 217 1.40 24.73 -21.12
N LEU A 218 1.85 23.48 -21.10
CA LEU A 218 1.77 22.57 -19.96
C LEU A 218 0.33 22.27 -19.49
N LYS A 219 -0.67 22.44 -20.36
CA LYS A 219 -1.99 21.87 -20.10
C LYS A 219 -1.91 20.35 -20.25
N VAL A 220 -2.44 19.64 -19.30
CA VAL A 220 -2.43 18.17 -19.23
C VAL A 220 -3.85 17.66 -19.15
N GLN A 221 -4.22 16.77 -20.03
CA GLN A 221 -5.51 16.08 -20.01
C GLN A 221 -5.25 14.57 -20.05
N GLY A 222 -5.89 13.85 -19.13
CA GLY A 222 -5.76 12.42 -19.03
C GLY A 222 -7.12 11.74 -18.91
N ARG A 223 -7.20 10.53 -19.42
CA ARG A 223 -8.37 9.66 -19.26
C ARG A 223 -7.90 8.22 -19.15
N ILE A 224 -8.49 7.50 -18.21
CA ILE A 224 -8.32 6.06 -18.03
C ILE A 224 -9.70 5.45 -17.86
N ASP A 225 -10.04 4.51 -18.68
CA ASP A 225 -11.25 3.69 -18.58
C ASP A 225 -10.84 2.30 -18.07
N LEU A 226 -11.34 1.92 -16.91
CA LEU A 226 -11.11 0.64 -16.24
C LEU A 226 -12.35 -0.24 -16.39
N LYS A 227 -12.18 -1.55 -16.50
CA LYS A 227 -13.26 -2.55 -16.49
C LYS A 227 -13.18 -3.33 -15.18
N ILE A 228 -13.94 -2.89 -14.18
CA ILE A 228 -13.90 -3.47 -12.83
C ILE A 228 -14.74 -4.77 -12.81
N PRO A 229 -14.17 -5.94 -12.52
CA PRO A 229 -14.92 -7.19 -12.39
C PRO A 229 -15.96 -7.09 -11.27
N ASN A 230 -17.15 -7.61 -11.50
CA ASN A 230 -18.18 -7.70 -10.47
C ASN A 230 -18.04 -9.01 -9.68
N PRO A 231 -18.25 -8.99 -8.34
CA PRO A 231 -18.10 -10.17 -7.49
C PRO A 231 -19.06 -11.33 -7.84
N ASP A 232 -20.21 -11.01 -8.44
CA ASP A 232 -21.24 -11.96 -8.87
C ASP A 232 -20.97 -12.60 -10.24
N GLY A 233 -19.83 -12.29 -10.86
CA GLY A 233 -19.46 -12.81 -12.19
C GLY A 233 -20.23 -12.19 -13.35
N THR A 234 -21.04 -11.16 -13.12
CA THR A 234 -21.70 -10.39 -14.19
C THR A 234 -20.69 -9.58 -15.01
N ALA A 235 -21.14 -8.98 -16.11
CA ALA A 235 -20.26 -8.18 -16.97
C ALA A 235 -19.55 -7.07 -16.18
N PRO A 236 -18.24 -6.85 -16.40
CA PRO A 236 -17.47 -5.84 -15.68
C PRO A 236 -18.09 -4.44 -15.79
N THR A 237 -18.12 -3.72 -14.68
CA THR A 237 -18.62 -2.35 -14.63
C THR A 237 -17.52 -1.37 -15.05
N PRO A 238 -17.80 -0.44 -16.00
CA PRO A 238 -16.83 0.56 -16.42
C PRO A 238 -16.63 1.62 -15.33
N LEU A 239 -15.37 1.96 -15.02
CA LEU A 239 -14.99 3.08 -14.18
C LEU A 239 -14.10 4.03 -14.98
N ARG A 240 -14.57 5.27 -15.15
CA ARG A 240 -13.82 6.31 -15.84
C ARG A 240 -13.13 7.23 -14.85
N LEU A 241 -11.83 7.39 -15.04
CA LEU A 241 -11.01 8.40 -14.39
C LEU A 241 -10.61 9.42 -15.44
N ALA A 242 -10.79 10.70 -15.16
CA ALA A 242 -10.35 11.77 -16.04
C ALA A 242 -9.60 12.84 -15.23
N PHE A 243 -8.65 13.50 -15.89
CA PHE A 243 -7.89 14.60 -15.33
C PHE A 243 -7.81 15.73 -16.35
N ASP A 244 -8.06 16.95 -15.90
CA ASP A 244 -7.87 18.17 -16.68
C ASP A 244 -7.18 19.20 -15.79
N GLY A 245 -6.03 19.70 -16.22
CA GLY A 245 -5.27 20.63 -15.44
C GLY A 245 -4.14 21.29 -16.22
N ALA A 246 -3.50 22.24 -15.60
CA ALA A 246 -2.31 22.89 -16.12
C ALA A 246 -1.19 22.86 -15.10
N LEU A 247 0.03 22.67 -15.59
CA LEU A 247 1.24 22.71 -14.78
C LEU A 247 1.88 24.10 -14.87
N GLU A 248 2.47 24.50 -13.77
CA GLU A 248 3.33 25.67 -13.67
C GLU A 248 4.72 25.25 -13.21
N GLN A 249 5.74 25.70 -13.94
CA GLN A 249 7.12 25.38 -13.62
C GLN A 249 7.87 26.67 -13.22
N ASP A 250 8.31 26.74 -11.97
CA ASP A 250 9.30 27.73 -11.52
C ASP A 250 10.71 27.11 -11.60
N ARG A 251 11.46 27.59 -12.60
CA ARG A 251 12.83 27.09 -12.85
C ARG A 251 13.83 27.61 -11.83
N SER A 252 13.60 28.78 -11.25
CA SER A 252 14.48 29.37 -10.26
C SER A 252 14.43 28.61 -8.94
N ARG A 253 13.24 28.18 -8.56
CA ARG A 253 12.96 27.38 -7.35
C ARG A 253 13.02 25.87 -7.57
N HIS A 254 13.17 25.42 -8.82
CA HIS A 254 13.10 24.00 -9.18
C HIS A 254 11.80 23.33 -8.71
N THR A 255 10.66 24.02 -8.90
CA THR A 255 9.35 23.53 -8.51
C THR A 255 8.46 23.29 -9.72
N LEU A 256 7.59 22.30 -9.61
CA LEU A 256 6.48 22.03 -10.51
C LEU A 256 5.20 22.00 -9.69
N SER A 257 4.20 22.78 -10.06
CA SER A 257 2.90 22.84 -9.38
C SER A 257 1.74 22.68 -10.35
N LEU A 258 0.63 22.18 -9.84
CA LEU A 258 -0.66 22.25 -10.52
C LEU A 258 -1.21 23.66 -10.36
N ARG A 259 -1.71 24.24 -11.45
CA ARG A 259 -2.41 25.52 -11.41
C ARG A 259 -3.78 25.36 -10.77
N ASP A 260 -4.28 26.45 -10.19
CA ASP A 260 -5.65 26.54 -9.73
C ASP A 260 -6.65 26.20 -10.86
N GLY A 261 -7.73 25.53 -10.50
CA GLY A 261 -8.72 25.03 -11.45
C GLY A 261 -8.41 23.66 -12.04
N SER A 262 -7.29 23.02 -11.69
CA SER A 262 -7.04 21.63 -12.07
C SER A 262 -8.04 20.69 -11.39
N GLN A 263 -8.60 19.74 -12.17
CA GLN A 263 -9.66 18.84 -11.71
C GLN A 263 -9.37 17.39 -12.08
N ALA A 264 -9.88 16.49 -11.23
CA ALA A 264 -10.02 15.08 -11.58
C ALA A 264 -11.49 14.68 -11.50
N HIS A 265 -11.88 13.69 -12.27
CA HIS A 265 -13.22 13.13 -12.27
C HIS A 265 -13.17 11.63 -12.09
N VAL A 266 -14.08 11.11 -11.28
CA VAL A 266 -14.32 9.68 -11.08
C VAL A 266 -15.81 9.46 -11.32
N GLY A 267 -16.18 8.96 -12.50
CA GLY A 267 -17.60 8.98 -12.91
C GLY A 267 -18.13 10.42 -12.97
N GLU A 268 -19.17 10.70 -12.18
CA GLU A 268 -19.77 12.04 -12.05
C GLU A 268 -19.13 12.87 -10.91
N LEU A 269 -18.29 12.27 -10.08
CA LEU A 269 -17.62 12.97 -8.99
C LEU A 269 -16.50 13.85 -9.55
N ALA A 270 -16.54 15.14 -9.19
CA ALA A 270 -15.54 16.13 -9.56
C ALA A 270 -14.68 16.50 -8.34
N PHE A 271 -13.39 16.50 -8.51
CA PHE A 271 -12.41 16.82 -7.47
C PHE A 271 -11.51 17.95 -7.93
N ARG A 272 -11.40 19.00 -7.14
CA ARG A 272 -10.35 20.00 -7.34
C ARG A 272 -9.02 19.46 -6.86
N LEU A 273 -7.99 19.67 -7.66
CA LEU A 273 -6.64 19.20 -7.37
C LEU A 273 -5.69 20.38 -7.21
N GLY A 274 -4.87 20.32 -6.16
CA GLY A 274 -3.65 21.09 -6.00
C GLY A 274 -2.45 20.16 -5.86
N GLY A 275 -1.29 20.61 -6.25
CA GLY A 275 -0.09 19.80 -6.09
C GLY A 275 1.18 20.60 -6.34
N ARG A 276 2.25 20.22 -5.62
CA ARG A 276 3.57 20.79 -5.79
C ARG A 276 4.63 19.72 -5.62
N VAL A 277 5.63 19.74 -6.48
CA VAL A 277 6.82 18.92 -6.39
C VAL A 277 8.04 19.84 -6.39
N GLU A 278 8.90 19.68 -5.40
CA GLU A 278 10.19 20.39 -5.29
C GLU A 278 11.33 19.41 -5.57
N GLU A 279 12.26 19.81 -6.47
CA GLU A 279 13.38 18.95 -6.89
C GLU A 279 14.53 18.97 -5.87
N ARG A 280 14.79 20.15 -5.28
CA ARG A 280 15.82 20.33 -4.26
C ARG A 280 15.21 20.16 -2.89
N GLY A 281 15.67 19.15 -2.11
CA GLY A 281 14.99 18.69 -0.93
C GLY A 281 13.62 18.10 -1.33
N PRO A 282 13.55 16.82 -1.77
CA PRO A 282 12.37 16.30 -2.44
C PRO A 282 11.14 16.40 -1.53
N ARG A 283 10.25 17.35 -1.89
CA ARG A 283 9.00 17.62 -1.18
C ARG A 283 7.84 17.46 -2.13
N PHE A 284 6.79 16.80 -1.64
CA PHE A 284 5.59 16.52 -2.38
C PHE A 284 4.37 17.00 -1.59
N ALA A 285 3.65 17.95 -2.15
CA ALA A 285 2.39 18.40 -1.60
C ALA A 285 1.24 18.02 -2.55
N VAL A 286 0.14 17.49 -2.01
CA VAL A 286 -1.06 17.13 -2.76
C VAL A 286 -2.27 17.65 -1.99
N GLN A 287 -3.16 18.33 -2.70
CA GLN A 287 -4.44 18.81 -2.21
C GLN A 287 -5.55 18.20 -3.05
N PHE A 288 -6.60 17.78 -2.38
CA PHE A 288 -7.72 17.12 -3.00
C PHE A 288 -9.01 17.58 -2.33
N ALA A 289 -9.94 18.11 -3.10
CA ALA A 289 -11.18 18.66 -2.56
C ALA A 289 -12.38 18.32 -3.44
N ALA A 290 -13.47 17.92 -2.83
CA ALA A 290 -14.76 17.71 -3.49
C ALA A 290 -15.85 18.41 -2.68
N ASP A 291 -16.81 19.03 -3.37
CA ASP A 291 -17.93 19.71 -2.74
C ASP A 291 -19.22 19.02 -3.12
N ASP A 292 -20.22 19.17 -2.25
CA ASP A 292 -21.59 18.72 -2.47
C ASP A 292 -21.67 17.26 -2.93
N LEU A 293 -20.93 16.40 -2.27
CA LEU A 293 -21.01 14.95 -2.44
C LEU A 293 -22.32 14.45 -1.85
N SER A 294 -22.98 13.49 -2.52
CA SER A 294 -24.18 12.83 -2.05
C SER A 294 -24.09 11.32 -2.25
N GLU A 295 -24.94 10.57 -1.56
CA GLU A 295 -25.05 9.11 -1.73
C GLU A 295 -25.23 8.73 -3.20
N ASP A 296 -26.16 9.40 -3.89
CA ASP A 296 -26.51 9.09 -5.28
C ASP A 296 -25.32 9.35 -6.22
N LYS A 297 -24.64 10.51 -6.08
CA LYS A 297 -23.44 10.83 -6.86
C LYS A 297 -22.32 9.79 -6.66
N VAL A 298 -22.13 9.34 -5.43
CA VAL A 298 -21.09 8.33 -5.11
C VAL A 298 -21.47 6.98 -5.70
N LYS A 299 -22.73 6.54 -5.52
CA LYS A 299 -23.18 5.22 -6.01
C LYS A 299 -23.29 5.15 -7.53
N SER A 300 -23.63 6.25 -8.21
CA SER A 300 -23.63 6.30 -9.68
C SER A 300 -22.24 6.34 -10.28
N SER A 301 -21.25 6.85 -9.54
CA SER A 301 -19.89 7.04 -10.02
C SER A 301 -18.96 5.86 -9.76
N LEU A 302 -19.22 5.09 -8.70
CA LEU A 302 -18.33 4.00 -8.29
C LEU A 302 -18.99 2.62 -8.49
N PRO A 303 -18.28 1.67 -9.11
CA PRO A 303 -18.77 0.30 -9.26
C PRO A 303 -19.10 -0.36 -7.91
N PRO A 304 -20.13 -1.25 -7.86
CA PRO A 304 -20.45 -2.03 -6.66
C PRO A 304 -19.25 -2.78 -6.07
N ALA A 305 -18.36 -3.30 -6.91
CA ALA A 305 -17.13 -3.98 -6.46
C ALA A 305 -16.16 -3.06 -5.71
N VAL A 306 -16.15 -1.74 -6.02
CA VAL A 306 -15.35 -0.75 -5.29
C VAL A 306 -16.04 -0.32 -4.01
N LEU A 307 -17.36 -0.16 -4.04
CA LEU A 307 -18.16 0.21 -2.88
C LEU A 307 -18.29 -0.94 -1.86
N GLY A 308 -18.36 -2.19 -2.33
CA GLY A 308 -18.58 -3.35 -1.47
C GLY A 308 -19.83 -3.19 -0.60
N PRO A 309 -19.76 -3.46 0.72
CA PRO A 309 -20.89 -3.30 1.63
C PRO A 309 -21.46 -1.87 1.70
N LEU A 310 -20.68 -0.85 1.32
CA LEU A 310 -21.19 0.54 1.26
C LEU A 310 -22.34 0.73 0.27
N THR A 311 -22.53 -0.19 -0.67
CA THR A 311 -23.73 -0.21 -1.53
C THR A 311 -25.02 -0.28 -0.71
N GLY A 312 -24.99 -0.96 0.43
CA GLY A 312 -26.10 -1.08 1.37
C GLY A 312 -26.24 0.08 2.36
N LEU A 313 -25.26 1.00 2.41
CA LEU A 313 -25.34 2.18 3.26
C LEU A 313 -26.29 3.22 2.62
N ALA A 314 -27.24 3.73 3.38
CA ALA A 314 -28.06 4.86 2.98
C ALA A 314 -27.87 6.04 3.93
N VAL A 315 -27.64 7.20 3.36
CA VAL A 315 -27.51 8.48 4.08
C VAL A 315 -28.37 9.54 3.40
N ARG A 316 -28.77 10.56 4.14
CA ARG A 316 -29.40 11.76 3.63
C ARG A 316 -28.50 12.96 3.87
N GLY A 317 -28.71 14.05 3.12
CA GLY A 317 -27.85 15.22 3.16
C GLY A 317 -26.66 15.10 2.22
N THR A 318 -25.77 16.07 2.30
CA THR A 318 -24.54 16.13 1.48
C THR A 318 -23.32 16.40 2.35
N TRP A 319 -22.13 16.31 1.75
CA TRP A 319 -20.89 16.61 2.44
C TRP A 319 -19.82 17.11 1.49
N ASP A 320 -18.88 17.87 2.03
CA ASP A 320 -17.63 18.19 1.34
C ASP A 320 -16.51 17.32 1.87
N TYR A 321 -15.51 17.10 1.03
CA TYR A 321 -14.29 16.37 1.39
C TYR A 321 -13.06 17.23 1.10
N ARG A 322 -12.10 17.23 2.01
CA ARG A 322 -10.81 17.91 1.89
C ARG A 322 -9.70 16.98 2.32
N LEU A 323 -8.65 16.90 1.53
CA LEU A 323 -7.42 16.16 1.85
C LEU A 323 -6.22 17.05 1.52
N ASP A 324 -5.34 17.24 2.48
CA ASP A 324 -4.06 17.91 2.33
C ASP A 324 -2.95 16.98 2.81
N VAL A 325 -1.98 16.71 1.96
CA VAL A 325 -0.80 15.91 2.27
C VAL A 325 0.43 16.68 1.88
N ASP A 326 1.40 16.82 2.79
CA ASP A 326 2.67 17.49 2.53
C ASP A 326 3.80 16.64 3.13
N LEU A 327 4.65 16.12 2.26
CA LEU A 327 5.72 15.19 2.60
C LEU A 327 7.08 15.82 2.26
N ASP A 328 7.82 16.18 3.29
CA ASP A 328 9.22 16.58 3.19
C ASP A 328 10.10 15.36 3.49
N LEU A 329 10.79 14.86 2.46
CA LEU A 329 11.64 13.68 2.63
C LEU A 329 13.00 13.97 3.27
N GLU A 330 13.38 15.26 3.39
CA GLU A 330 14.53 15.64 4.21
C GLU A 330 14.18 15.68 5.69
N HIS A 331 12.92 16.05 6.01
CA HIS A 331 12.39 16.11 7.36
C HIS A 331 11.11 15.28 7.49
N PRO A 332 11.20 13.94 7.49
CA PRO A 332 10.02 13.06 7.53
C PRO A 332 9.07 13.34 8.70
N ASP A 333 9.59 13.84 9.82
CA ASP A 333 8.79 14.19 11.00
C ASP A 333 7.93 15.45 10.80
N SER A 334 8.22 16.24 9.78
CA SER A 334 7.42 17.41 9.38
C SER A 334 6.27 17.07 8.44
N ALA A 335 6.05 15.79 8.12
CA ALA A 335 4.95 15.34 7.29
C ALA A 335 3.62 15.86 7.82
N LYS A 336 2.80 16.43 6.94
CA LYS A 336 1.46 16.91 7.28
C LYS A 336 0.43 16.05 6.56
N PHE A 337 -0.57 15.65 7.29
CA PHE A 337 -1.73 14.94 6.77
C PHE A 337 -2.97 15.53 7.41
N ARG A 338 -3.92 15.98 6.60
CA ARG A 338 -5.21 16.48 7.03
C ARG A 338 -6.28 15.90 6.13
N ALA A 339 -7.32 15.34 6.73
CA ALA A 339 -8.47 14.82 6.01
C ALA A 339 -9.74 15.25 6.76
N ASP A 340 -10.60 16.01 6.11
CA ASP A 340 -11.82 16.55 6.70
C ASP A 340 -13.03 16.13 5.85
N VAL A 341 -14.10 15.73 6.54
CA VAL A 341 -15.45 15.60 6.00
C VAL A 341 -16.30 16.66 6.65
N ILE A 342 -16.88 17.55 5.85
CA ILE A 342 -17.73 18.66 6.31
C ILE A 342 -19.17 18.30 5.98
N PRO A 343 -20.00 17.91 6.98
CA PRO A 343 -21.37 17.47 6.75
C PRO A 343 -22.34 18.63 6.57
N HIS A 344 -23.28 18.48 5.62
CA HIS A 344 -24.39 19.39 5.37
C HIS A 344 -25.71 18.63 5.55
N GLY A 345 -26.20 18.57 6.78
CA GLY A 345 -27.39 17.78 7.14
C GLY A 345 -27.20 16.27 6.95
N LEU A 346 -25.95 15.80 6.94
CA LEU A 346 -25.62 14.40 6.74
C LEU A 346 -26.06 13.56 7.93
N ALA A 347 -26.89 12.54 7.68
CA ALA A 347 -27.39 11.63 8.69
C ALA A 347 -27.64 10.23 8.07
N LEU A 348 -27.61 9.20 8.88
CA LEU A 348 -28.03 7.86 8.47
C LEU A 348 -29.52 7.87 8.08
N ASP A 349 -29.87 7.02 7.12
CA ASP A 349 -31.26 6.72 6.75
C ASP A 349 -31.53 5.21 6.98
N PRO A 350 -31.77 4.79 8.24
CA PRO A 350 -31.91 3.39 8.58
C PRO A 350 -32.98 2.63 7.80
N PRO A 351 -34.17 3.24 7.48
CA PRO A 351 -35.20 2.55 6.68
C PRO A 351 -34.75 2.17 5.27
N ARG A 352 -33.87 2.97 4.66
CA ARG A 352 -33.31 2.72 3.32
C ARG A 352 -32.01 1.90 3.35
N SER A 353 -31.35 1.81 4.51
CA SER A 353 -30.06 1.14 4.66
C SER A 353 -30.24 -0.36 4.86
N SER A 354 -29.69 -1.18 3.95
CA SER A 354 -29.56 -2.63 4.19
C SER A 354 -28.34 -2.97 5.04
N LEU A 355 -27.38 -2.04 5.14
CA LEU A 355 -26.23 -2.16 6.05
C LEU A 355 -26.69 -1.79 7.47
N ARG A 356 -26.76 -2.77 8.35
CA ARG A 356 -27.24 -2.59 9.72
C ARG A 356 -26.17 -1.90 10.59
N LEU A 357 -26.21 -0.58 10.65
CA LEU A 357 -25.39 0.24 11.54
C LEU A 357 -26.20 0.79 12.72
N ALA A 358 -27.51 0.92 12.56
CA ALA A 358 -28.43 1.28 13.66
C ALA A 358 -28.67 0.06 14.56
N GLY A 359 -28.80 0.31 15.88
CA GLY A 359 -29.10 -0.73 16.85
C GLY A 359 -27.88 -1.47 17.40
N LEU A 360 -26.65 -1.04 17.07
CA LEU A 360 -25.44 -1.56 17.67
C LEU A 360 -25.27 -1.17 19.16
N ASP A 361 -26.06 -0.22 19.64
CA ASP A 361 -26.23 0.13 21.07
C ASP A 361 -27.00 -0.93 21.84
N GLN A 362 -27.81 -1.74 21.15
CA GLN A 362 -28.60 -2.83 21.71
C GLN A 362 -27.88 -4.19 21.58
N PRO A 363 -28.34 -5.23 22.30
CA PRO A 363 -27.89 -6.60 22.08
C PRO A 363 -28.13 -7.06 20.62
N PHE A 364 -27.13 -7.66 20.01
CA PHE A 364 -27.22 -8.18 18.63
C PHE A 364 -26.29 -9.37 18.40
N VAL A 365 -26.56 -10.12 17.33
CA VAL A 365 -25.65 -11.18 16.86
C VAL A 365 -24.69 -10.61 15.84
N ALA A 366 -23.40 -10.56 16.18
CA ALA A 366 -22.33 -10.12 15.30
C ALA A 366 -21.97 -11.25 14.31
N ALA A 367 -21.95 -10.94 13.02
CA ALA A 367 -21.35 -11.79 11.99
C ALA A 367 -19.90 -11.36 11.80
N ILE A 368 -18.95 -12.15 12.28
CA ILE A 368 -17.52 -11.84 12.23
C ILE A 368 -16.94 -12.47 10.98
N HIS A 369 -16.44 -11.62 10.08
CA HIS A 369 -15.77 -12.03 8.86
C HIS A 369 -14.32 -12.43 9.17
N LEU A 370 -13.93 -13.64 8.82
CA LEU A 370 -12.60 -14.20 9.01
C LEU A 370 -11.92 -14.43 7.65
N PRO A 371 -10.59 -14.66 7.62
CA PRO A 371 -9.90 -15.05 6.39
C PRO A 371 -10.53 -16.24 5.71
N ARG A 372 -10.46 -16.31 4.36
CA ARG A 372 -11.03 -17.37 3.50
C ARG A 372 -12.56 -17.42 3.57
N ASP A 373 -13.21 -16.27 3.62
CA ASP A 373 -14.67 -16.10 3.58
C ASP A 373 -15.44 -16.87 4.67
N ARG A 374 -14.75 -17.20 5.77
CA ARG A 374 -15.41 -17.78 6.93
C ARG A 374 -16.17 -16.71 7.70
N ILE A 375 -17.37 -17.03 8.15
CA ILE A 375 -18.17 -16.16 9.03
C ILE A 375 -18.44 -16.91 10.33
N VAL A 376 -18.17 -16.25 11.46
CA VAL A 376 -18.50 -16.74 12.80
C VAL A 376 -19.54 -15.81 13.42
N HIS A 377 -20.60 -16.37 13.97
CA HIS A 377 -21.63 -15.60 14.65
C HIS A 377 -21.39 -15.57 16.15
N ARG A 378 -21.46 -14.37 16.73
CA ARG A 378 -21.30 -14.13 18.18
C ARG A 378 -22.49 -13.32 18.69
N ASP A 379 -23.17 -13.86 19.69
CA ASP A 379 -24.22 -13.15 20.38
C ASP A 379 -23.59 -12.17 21.40
N LEU A 380 -23.80 -10.89 21.16
CA LEU A 380 -23.34 -9.79 22.03
C LEU A 380 -24.49 -9.37 22.96
N SER A 381 -24.97 -10.33 23.75
CA SER A 381 -26.04 -10.15 24.73
C SER A 381 -25.73 -10.92 26.01
N PRO A 382 -26.42 -10.59 27.12
CA PRO A 382 -26.31 -11.36 28.37
C PRO A 382 -26.73 -12.84 28.28
N ALA A 383 -27.40 -13.26 27.20
CA ALA A 383 -27.73 -14.65 26.95
C ALA A 383 -26.49 -15.50 26.57
N ASN A 384 -25.44 -14.88 26.05
CA ASN A 384 -24.17 -15.54 25.79
C ASN A 384 -23.32 -15.54 27.07
N PRO A 385 -22.96 -16.71 27.64
CA PRO A 385 -22.15 -16.80 28.87
C PRO A 385 -20.73 -16.21 28.73
N HIS A 386 -20.25 -16.01 27.49
CA HIS A 386 -18.94 -15.45 27.19
C HIS A 386 -18.99 -13.96 26.79
N PHE A 387 -20.17 -13.37 26.71
CA PHE A 387 -20.29 -11.93 26.54
C PHE A 387 -19.91 -11.21 27.84
N ARG A 388 -19.07 -10.20 27.75
CA ARG A 388 -18.73 -9.34 28.89
C ARG A 388 -19.03 -7.87 28.55
N PRO A 389 -19.95 -7.23 29.30
CA PRO A 389 -20.04 -5.76 29.27
C PRO A 389 -18.68 -5.14 29.56
N LEU A 390 -18.40 -3.97 29.03
CA LEU A 390 -17.07 -3.33 29.17
C LEU A 390 -16.64 -3.23 30.64
N GLY A 391 -17.55 -2.88 31.54
CA GLY A 391 -17.28 -2.78 33.00
C GLY A 391 -17.02 -4.11 33.71
N ALA A 392 -17.28 -5.25 33.06
CA ALA A 392 -16.96 -6.59 33.58
C ALA A 392 -15.64 -7.17 33.03
N ILE A 393 -14.94 -6.43 32.17
CA ILE A 393 -13.57 -6.73 31.72
C ILE A 393 -12.61 -5.93 32.56
N THR A 394 -11.52 -6.54 33.06
CA THR A 394 -10.54 -5.81 33.86
C THR A 394 -10.00 -4.59 33.11
N ASN A 395 -9.88 -3.47 33.81
CA ASN A 395 -9.35 -2.23 33.24
C ASN A 395 -7.92 -2.41 32.69
N HIS A 396 -7.14 -3.32 33.27
CA HIS A 396 -5.80 -3.64 32.78
C HIS A 396 -5.84 -4.13 31.34
N LEU A 397 -6.73 -5.07 30.99
CA LEU A 397 -6.87 -5.60 29.64
C LEU A 397 -7.41 -4.52 28.69
N VAL A 398 -8.46 -3.80 29.10
CA VAL A 398 -9.06 -2.73 28.30
C VAL A 398 -8.01 -1.71 27.89
N MET A 399 -7.24 -1.19 28.86
CA MET A 399 -6.24 -0.14 28.61
C MET A 399 -4.98 -0.67 27.91
N ALA A 400 -4.57 -1.92 28.16
CA ALA A 400 -3.46 -2.54 27.46
C ALA A 400 -3.78 -2.70 25.96
N VAL A 401 -4.98 -3.16 25.61
CA VAL A 401 -5.43 -3.30 24.23
C VAL A 401 -5.54 -1.94 23.54
N VAL A 402 -6.19 -0.97 24.16
CA VAL A 402 -6.27 0.41 23.63
C VAL A 402 -4.87 0.99 23.42
N THR A 403 -3.95 0.77 24.36
CA THR A 403 -2.58 1.29 24.25
C THR A 403 -1.82 0.66 23.07
N ASN A 404 -1.98 -0.65 22.87
CA ASN A 404 -1.27 -1.39 21.83
C ASN A 404 -1.84 -1.15 20.42
N GLU A 405 -3.18 -1.09 20.30
CA GLU A 405 -3.85 -1.04 19.00
C GLU A 405 -4.16 0.39 18.56
N ASP A 406 -4.61 1.24 19.46
CA ASP A 406 -5.06 2.59 19.16
C ASP A 406 -4.92 3.51 20.38
N GLY A 407 -3.71 3.88 20.72
CA GLY A 407 -3.42 4.68 21.89
C GLY A 407 -4.10 6.06 21.93
N GLY A 408 -4.69 6.50 20.84
CA GLY A 408 -5.48 7.73 20.70
C GLY A 408 -6.99 7.52 20.68
N PHE A 409 -7.49 6.30 20.88
CA PHE A 409 -8.88 5.91 20.68
C PHE A 409 -9.93 6.88 21.24
N PHE A 410 -9.76 7.32 22.46
CA PHE A 410 -10.68 8.27 23.12
C PHE A 410 -10.53 9.74 22.68
N ARG A 411 -9.52 10.07 21.86
CA ARG A 411 -9.20 11.43 21.44
C ARG A 411 -9.53 11.76 19.99
N HIS A 412 -9.77 10.74 19.16
CA HIS A 412 -10.14 10.92 17.75
C HIS A 412 -11.52 10.35 17.47
N ARG A 413 -12.05 10.61 16.27
CA ARG A 413 -13.31 10.04 15.77
C ARG A 413 -13.10 9.32 14.44
N GLY A 414 -13.07 7.99 14.47
CA GLY A 414 -12.94 7.10 13.32
C GLY A 414 -11.50 6.83 12.90
N PHE A 415 -10.71 7.85 12.65
CA PHE A 415 -9.31 7.72 12.29
C PHE A 415 -8.42 8.71 13.06
N ASN A 416 -7.20 8.28 13.34
CA ASN A 416 -6.23 9.04 14.12
C ASN A 416 -5.25 9.73 13.18
N VAL A 417 -5.50 11.01 12.86
CA VAL A 417 -4.66 11.82 11.96
C VAL A 417 -3.22 11.91 12.49
N GLY A 418 -3.03 12.09 13.80
CA GLY A 418 -1.70 12.14 14.41
C GLY A 418 -0.93 10.82 14.24
N ALA A 419 -1.60 9.68 14.51
CA ALA A 419 -1.00 8.37 14.30
C ALA A 419 -0.70 8.09 12.81
N MET A 420 -1.53 8.61 11.89
CA MET A 420 -1.27 8.53 10.45
C MET A 420 -0.01 9.35 10.08
N GLN A 421 0.14 10.57 10.60
CA GLN A 421 1.33 11.39 10.39
C GLN A 421 2.60 10.72 10.93
N GLU A 422 2.53 10.19 12.17
CA GLU A 422 3.64 9.43 12.77
C GLU A 422 3.99 8.20 11.95
N ALA A 423 2.98 7.43 11.50
CA ALA A 423 3.19 6.24 10.68
C ALA A 423 3.81 6.60 9.33
N ILE A 424 3.38 7.68 8.68
CA ILE A 424 3.99 8.19 7.45
C ILE A 424 5.46 8.56 7.72
N GLY A 425 5.74 9.34 8.76
CA GLY A 425 7.10 9.75 9.12
C GLY A 425 8.01 8.54 9.41
N GLU A 426 7.53 7.56 10.19
CA GLU A 426 8.28 6.33 10.50
C GLU A 426 8.51 5.44 9.28
N ASN A 427 7.48 5.24 8.45
CA ASN A 427 7.58 4.48 7.21
C ASN A 427 8.52 5.15 6.20
N LEU A 428 8.54 6.47 6.12
CA LEU A 428 9.50 7.22 5.32
C LEU A 428 10.93 7.07 5.85
N ARG A 429 11.15 7.17 7.18
CA ARG A 429 12.48 6.99 7.79
C ARG A 429 13.01 5.57 7.61
N SER A 430 12.16 4.58 7.84
CA SER A 430 12.54 3.16 7.73
C SER A 430 12.55 2.66 6.28
N ALA A 431 12.03 3.46 5.32
CA ALA A 431 11.82 3.05 3.93
C ALA A 431 11.04 1.72 3.79
N SER A 432 10.14 1.46 4.73
CA SER A 432 9.33 0.23 4.77
C SER A 432 7.98 0.50 5.43
N PHE A 433 6.94 -0.21 5.00
CA PHE A 433 5.62 -0.16 5.63
C PHE A 433 5.61 -0.97 6.94
N ARG A 434 6.19 -0.41 8.01
CA ARG A 434 6.28 -1.08 9.32
C ARG A 434 5.12 -0.74 10.23
N ARG A 435 4.62 0.48 10.17
CA ARG A 435 3.55 0.95 11.05
C ARG A 435 2.28 1.19 10.26
N GLY A 436 1.21 0.49 10.64
CA GLY A 436 -0.14 0.77 10.16
C GLY A 436 -0.79 1.90 10.98
N ALA A 437 -1.73 2.60 10.38
CA ALA A 437 -2.54 3.63 11.04
C ALA A 437 -4.00 3.15 11.17
N GLY A 438 -4.21 1.86 11.39
CA GLY A 438 -5.55 1.30 11.64
C GLY A 438 -6.01 1.65 13.06
N THR A 439 -7.29 2.02 13.22
CA THR A 439 -7.91 2.29 14.52
C THR A 439 -8.78 1.11 14.95
N ILE A 440 -9.15 1.07 16.23
CA ILE A 440 -10.10 0.08 16.77
C ILE A 440 -11.40 0.11 15.97
N THR A 441 -11.93 1.31 15.66
CA THR A 441 -13.18 1.44 14.89
C THR A 441 -13.03 0.92 13.45
N MET A 442 -11.88 1.11 12.80
CA MET A 442 -11.59 0.51 11.49
C MET A 442 -11.52 -1.02 11.58
N GLN A 443 -11.00 -1.56 12.67
CA GLN A 443 -10.97 -3.01 12.90
C GLN A 443 -12.37 -3.58 13.15
N ILE A 444 -13.26 -2.85 13.85
CA ILE A 444 -14.68 -3.21 13.97
C ILE A 444 -15.33 -3.28 12.58
N ALA A 445 -15.15 -2.23 11.78
CA ALA A 445 -15.68 -2.18 10.41
C ALA A 445 -15.21 -3.37 9.57
N ARG A 446 -13.92 -3.69 9.63
CA ARG A 446 -13.33 -4.84 8.94
C ARG A 446 -13.95 -6.16 9.39
N ASN A 447 -14.05 -6.37 10.69
CA ASN A 447 -14.51 -7.64 11.25
C ASN A 447 -16.01 -7.88 11.03
N LEU A 448 -16.84 -6.82 11.07
CA LEU A 448 -18.30 -6.97 10.97
C LEU A 448 -18.84 -6.90 9.53
N TRP A 449 -18.14 -6.25 8.59
CA TRP A 449 -18.72 -6.01 7.25
C TRP A 449 -17.78 -6.24 6.07
N LEU A 450 -16.44 -6.24 6.26
CA LEU A 450 -15.52 -6.14 5.12
C LEU A 450 -14.66 -7.38 4.86
N GLY A 451 -14.37 -8.18 5.87
CA GLY A 451 -13.43 -9.30 5.73
C GLY A 451 -11.95 -8.87 5.63
N HIS A 452 -11.09 -9.78 5.14
CA HIS A 452 -9.63 -9.70 5.30
C HIS A 452 -8.85 -9.52 3.99
N ASP A 453 -9.51 -9.30 2.85
CA ASP A 453 -8.83 -9.09 1.58
C ASP A 453 -7.94 -7.84 1.61
N ARG A 454 -6.75 -7.93 1.02
CA ARG A 454 -5.78 -6.84 1.04
C ARG A 454 -5.91 -5.96 -0.20
N THR A 455 -7.00 -5.19 -0.31
CA THR A 455 -7.22 -4.26 -1.42
C THR A 455 -7.28 -2.81 -0.96
N LEU A 456 -6.91 -1.87 -1.84
CA LEU A 456 -7.05 -0.43 -1.56
C LEU A 456 -8.53 -0.03 -1.41
N ALA A 457 -9.42 -0.64 -2.19
CA ALA A 457 -10.87 -0.41 -2.09
C ALA A 457 -11.38 -0.76 -0.70
N ARG A 458 -11.05 -1.96 -0.19
CA ARG A 458 -11.42 -2.38 1.16
C ARG A 458 -10.86 -1.43 2.23
N LYS A 459 -9.62 -0.95 2.07
CA LYS A 459 -9.05 0.01 3.02
C LYS A 459 -9.81 1.35 3.01
N GLY A 460 -10.25 1.81 1.85
CA GLY A 460 -11.15 2.96 1.72
C GLY A 460 -12.50 2.71 2.40
N GLN A 461 -13.09 1.54 2.22
CA GLN A 461 -14.35 1.13 2.87
C GLN A 461 -14.22 1.11 4.41
N GLU A 462 -13.09 0.60 4.95
CA GLU A 462 -12.81 0.64 6.40
C GLU A 462 -12.83 2.08 6.94
N VAL A 463 -12.17 3.00 6.25
CA VAL A 463 -12.10 4.42 6.67
C VAL A 463 -13.48 5.05 6.66
N VAL A 464 -14.26 4.82 5.58
CA VAL A 464 -15.63 5.36 5.47
C VAL A 464 -16.53 4.80 6.55
N LEU A 465 -16.55 3.48 6.77
CA LEU A 465 -17.37 2.84 7.81
C LEU A 465 -16.96 3.29 9.22
N ALA A 466 -15.68 3.40 9.50
CA ALA A 466 -15.21 3.89 10.79
C ALA A 466 -15.65 5.34 11.03
N TRP A 467 -15.60 6.19 10.00
CA TRP A 467 -16.10 7.55 10.08
C TRP A 467 -17.62 7.58 10.33
N VAL A 468 -18.39 6.79 9.59
CA VAL A 468 -19.85 6.69 9.74
C VAL A 468 -20.23 6.20 11.14
N LEU A 469 -19.56 5.16 11.64
CA LEU A 469 -19.79 4.62 12.99
C LEU A 469 -19.63 5.69 14.08
N GLU A 470 -18.63 6.53 13.98
CA GLU A 470 -18.32 7.50 15.03
C GLU A 470 -19.04 8.86 14.87
N HIS A 471 -19.51 9.18 13.67
CA HIS A 471 -20.13 10.49 13.43
C HIS A 471 -21.64 10.42 13.21
N LEU A 472 -22.16 9.31 12.66
CA LEU A 472 -23.54 9.25 12.25
C LEU A 472 -24.41 8.28 13.08
N THR A 473 -23.81 7.34 13.83
CA THR A 473 -24.60 6.37 14.61
C THR A 473 -24.94 6.86 16.02
N GLY A 474 -24.19 7.83 16.54
CA GLY A 474 -24.31 8.27 17.94
C GLY A 474 -23.76 7.28 18.97
N LEU A 475 -23.08 6.22 18.55
CA LEU A 475 -22.49 5.23 19.46
C LEU A 475 -21.39 5.85 20.31
N PRO A 476 -21.41 5.66 21.64
CA PRO A 476 -20.32 6.08 22.50
C PRO A 476 -19.07 5.20 22.28
N LYS A 477 -17.90 5.77 22.59
CA LYS A 477 -16.61 5.07 22.46
C LYS A 477 -16.57 3.79 23.29
N GLU A 478 -17.16 3.80 24.46
CA GLU A 478 -17.26 2.68 25.36
C GLU A 478 -18.01 1.50 24.73
N ARG A 479 -19.09 1.77 23.99
CA ARG A 479 -19.82 0.70 23.29
C ARG A 479 -19.05 0.15 22.11
N LEU A 480 -18.36 1.00 21.35
CA LEU A 480 -17.47 0.54 20.28
C LEU A 480 -16.36 -0.36 20.83
N LEU A 481 -15.76 0.01 21.96
CA LEU A 481 -14.73 -0.77 22.61
C LEU A 481 -15.26 -2.09 23.20
N GLU A 482 -16.47 -2.08 23.76
CA GLU A 482 -17.17 -3.27 24.23
C GLU A 482 -17.41 -4.26 23.08
N ILE A 483 -17.96 -3.78 21.94
CA ILE A 483 -18.13 -4.60 20.75
C ILE A 483 -16.78 -5.18 20.32
N TYR A 484 -15.75 -4.35 20.21
CA TYR A 484 -14.41 -4.74 19.79
C TYR A 484 -13.86 -5.88 20.63
N LEU A 485 -13.81 -5.72 21.96
CA LEU A 485 -13.25 -6.70 22.88
C LEU A 485 -14.01 -8.04 22.90
N ASN A 486 -15.29 -8.04 22.50
CA ASN A 486 -16.11 -9.24 22.43
C ASN A 486 -16.07 -9.95 21.07
N ILE A 487 -15.52 -9.31 20.01
CA ILE A 487 -15.50 -9.91 18.66
C ILE A 487 -14.11 -10.25 18.15
N ILE A 488 -13.04 -9.60 18.63
CA ILE A 488 -11.71 -9.82 18.08
C ILE A 488 -11.20 -11.22 18.38
N GLU A 489 -10.38 -11.72 17.45
CA GLU A 489 -9.70 -13.00 17.59
C GLU A 489 -8.45 -12.84 18.47
N TRP A 490 -8.28 -13.73 19.44
CA TRP A 490 -7.16 -13.79 20.37
C TRP A 490 -6.29 -15.03 20.17
N GLY A 491 -6.75 -15.97 19.39
CA GLY A 491 -6.12 -17.21 19.01
C GLY A 491 -7.00 -17.93 18.00
N PRO A 492 -6.55 -19.00 17.33
CA PRO A 492 -7.36 -19.73 16.37
C PRO A 492 -8.71 -20.14 16.96
N ASP A 493 -9.80 -19.58 16.42
CA ASP A 493 -11.20 -19.78 16.85
C ASP A 493 -11.50 -19.33 18.31
N VAL A 494 -10.65 -18.51 18.92
CA VAL A 494 -10.85 -17.89 20.23
C VAL A 494 -11.26 -16.43 20.04
N HIS A 495 -12.53 -16.10 20.29
CA HIS A 495 -13.09 -14.77 20.04
C HIS A 495 -13.68 -14.15 21.31
N GLY A 496 -13.31 -12.91 21.56
CA GLY A 496 -13.75 -12.17 22.74
C GLY A 496 -12.85 -12.36 23.96
N ALA A 497 -12.86 -11.34 24.81
CA ALA A 497 -11.98 -11.25 25.97
C ALA A 497 -12.18 -12.38 26.98
N ASP A 498 -13.44 -12.81 27.23
CA ASP A 498 -13.72 -13.87 28.18
C ASP A 498 -13.27 -15.25 27.70
N GLU A 499 -13.51 -15.57 26.42
CA GLU A 499 -12.99 -16.81 25.84
C GLU A 499 -11.46 -16.84 25.86
N ALA A 500 -10.80 -15.69 25.59
CA ALA A 500 -9.36 -15.59 25.68
C ALA A 500 -8.83 -15.81 27.10
N ALA A 501 -9.44 -15.16 28.09
CA ALA A 501 -9.08 -15.33 29.50
C ALA A 501 -9.18 -16.79 29.96
N ARG A 502 -10.27 -17.47 29.60
CA ARG A 502 -10.47 -18.89 29.90
C ARG A 502 -9.51 -19.79 29.10
N PHE A 503 -9.30 -19.48 27.84
CA PHE A 503 -8.44 -20.28 26.98
C PHE A 503 -6.98 -20.30 27.42
N TYR A 504 -6.46 -19.12 27.80
CA TYR A 504 -5.05 -19.00 28.20
C TYR A 504 -4.83 -19.23 29.70
N PHE A 505 -5.74 -18.76 30.57
CA PHE A 505 -5.49 -18.64 32.00
C PHE A 505 -6.49 -19.36 32.90
N ASP A 506 -7.56 -19.94 32.32
CA ASP A 506 -8.67 -20.53 33.06
C ASP A 506 -9.30 -19.53 34.07
N ARG A 507 -9.47 -18.28 33.62
CA ARG A 507 -10.01 -17.16 34.40
C ARG A 507 -11.17 -16.46 33.70
N ASP A 508 -11.94 -15.69 34.44
CA ASP A 508 -12.87 -14.72 33.89
C ASP A 508 -12.10 -13.48 33.40
N ALA A 509 -12.62 -12.78 32.37
CA ALA A 509 -11.99 -11.56 31.85
C ALA A 509 -11.88 -10.40 32.88
N GLY A 510 -12.72 -10.44 33.91
CA GLY A 510 -12.65 -9.48 35.03
C GLY A 510 -11.51 -9.73 36.02
N ASP A 511 -11.01 -10.99 36.08
CA ASP A 511 -10.05 -11.45 37.10
C ASP A 511 -8.60 -11.55 36.57
N LEU A 512 -8.34 -11.09 35.33
CA LEU A 512 -7.00 -11.12 34.74
C LEU A 512 -6.03 -10.21 35.48
N SER A 513 -4.83 -10.70 35.74
CA SER A 513 -3.74 -9.88 36.27
C SER A 513 -3.25 -8.85 35.24
N LEU A 514 -2.38 -7.91 35.68
CA LEU A 514 -1.73 -6.96 34.77
C LEU A 514 -0.89 -7.69 33.72
N GLU A 515 -0.08 -8.67 34.12
CA GLU A 515 0.81 -9.44 33.23
C GLU A 515 0.00 -10.25 32.21
N GLU A 516 -1.07 -10.93 32.66
CA GLU A 516 -1.99 -11.67 31.79
C GLU A 516 -2.66 -10.73 30.77
N SER A 517 -3.07 -9.54 31.21
CA SER A 517 -3.67 -8.49 30.37
C SER A 517 -2.68 -7.94 29.33
N LEU A 518 -1.44 -7.65 29.76
CA LEU A 518 -0.38 -7.19 28.87
C LEU A 518 -0.02 -8.27 27.83
N PHE A 519 0.08 -9.53 28.26
CA PHE A 519 0.33 -10.65 27.37
C PHE A 519 -0.76 -10.78 26.30
N LEU A 520 -2.05 -10.80 26.70
CA LEU A 520 -3.17 -10.84 25.75
C LEU A 520 -3.11 -9.70 24.76
N ALA A 521 -2.84 -8.47 25.21
CA ALA A 521 -2.74 -7.33 24.31
C ALA A 521 -1.67 -7.54 23.21
N THR A 522 -0.58 -8.28 23.48
CA THR A 522 0.44 -8.60 22.47
C THR A 522 -0.07 -9.58 21.39
N LEU A 523 -1.13 -10.35 21.65
CA LEU A 523 -1.66 -11.35 20.72
C LEU A 523 -2.50 -10.72 19.61
N VAL A 524 -3.19 -9.61 19.88
CA VAL A 524 -4.19 -8.99 18.99
C VAL A 524 -3.67 -8.76 17.57
N PRO A 525 -2.43 -8.27 17.33
CA PRO A 525 -1.93 -8.05 15.98
C PRO A 525 -1.71 -9.34 15.16
N SER A 526 -1.54 -10.49 15.84
CA SER A 526 -1.22 -11.76 15.19
C SER A 526 -1.68 -12.96 16.02
N PRO A 527 -2.99 -13.15 16.22
CA PRO A 527 -3.54 -14.16 17.14
C PRO A 527 -3.20 -15.60 16.72
N ALA A 528 -3.13 -15.88 15.43
CA ALA A 528 -2.76 -17.22 14.92
C ALA A 528 -1.33 -17.65 15.31
N ARG A 529 -0.46 -16.70 15.67
CA ARG A 529 0.94 -16.95 16.04
C ARG A 529 1.19 -16.90 17.55
N TRP A 530 0.18 -17.09 18.38
CA TRP A 530 0.31 -16.97 19.83
C TRP A 530 1.40 -17.86 20.44
N ARG A 531 1.62 -19.10 19.89
CA ARG A 531 2.68 -19.99 20.34
C ARG A 531 4.08 -19.39 20.21
N ASN A 532 4.31 -18.55 19.21
CA ASN A 532 5.60 -17.90 18.99
C ASN A 532 5.91 -16.83 20.06
N ARG A 533 4.95 -16.51 20.93
CA ARG A 533 5.14 -15.61 22.06
C ARG A 533 5.80 -16.30 23.27
N LEU A 534 5.75 -17.63 23.28
CA LEU A 534 6.24 -18.47 24.37
C LEU A 534 7.46 -19.28 23.93
N ASP A 535 8.32 -19.63 24.88
CA ASP A 535 9.39 -20.59 24.69
C ASP A 535 8.90 -22.04 24.82
N ARG A 536 9.82 -23.00 24.84
CA ARG A 536 9.47 -24.42 24.93
C ARG A 536 8.98 -24.85 26.32
N GLU A 537 9.37 -24.10 27.30
CA GLU A 537 9.02 -24.27 28.72
C GLU A 537 7.68 -23.60 29.06
N GLY A 538 7.14 -22.77 28.14
CA GLY A 538 5.88 -22.04 28.29
C GLY A 538 6.04 -20.63 28.88
N HIS A 539 7.26 -20.16 29.07
CA HIS A 539 7.55 -18.80 29.54
C HIS A 539 7.47 -17.79 28.39
N VAL A 540 7.12 -16.55 28.73
CA VAL A 540 7.07 -15.45 27.76
C VAL A 540 8.49 -15.14 27.24
N ARG A 541 8.65 -15.11 25.92
CA ARG A 541 9.95 -14.79 25.28
C ARG A 541 10.40 -13.36 25.60
N ARG A 542 11.71 -13.17 25.73
CA ARG A 542 12.32 -11.87 26.09
C ARG A 542 11.81 -10.68 25.27
N HIS A 543 11.69 -10.83 23.95
CA HIS A 543 11.20 -9.72 23.12
C HIS A 543 9.71 -9.41 23.35
N ILE A 544 8.90 -10.37 23.76
CA ILE A 544 7.50 -10.18 24.14
C ILE A 544 7.42 -9.51 25.51
N ARG A 545 8.27 -9.91 26.49
CA ARG A 545 8.38 -9.20 27.79
C ARG A 545 8.72 -7.72 27.57
N ALA A 546 9.66 -7.43 26.66
CA ALA A 546 9.98 -6.06 26.29
C ALA A 546 8.78 -5.31 25.67
N GLN A 547 7.95 -6.00 24.84
CA GLN A 547 6.72 -5.41 24.31
C GLN A 547 5.68 -5.18 25.41
N MET A 548 5.47 -6.14 26.32
CA MET A 548 4.57 -5.99 27.47
C MET A 548 5.00 -4.80 28.33
N HIS A 549 6.30 -4.69 28.64
CA HIS A 549 6.84 -3.56 29.41
C HIS A 549 6.65 -2.22 28.68
N PHE A 550 6.85 -2.19 27.35
CA PHE A 550 6.59 -1.00 26.54
C PHE A 550 5.12 -0.56 26.63
N ILE A 551 4.17 -1.51 26.53
CA ILE A 551 2.73 -1.24 26.68
C ILE A 551 2.46 -0.67 28.09
N GLY A 552 2.98 -1.32 29.13
CA GLY A 552 2.83 -0.87 30.52
C GLY A 552 3.39 0.54 30.75
N ARG A 553 4.59 0.85 30.25
CA ARG A 553 5.16 2.20 30.31
C ARG A 553 4.29 3.24 29.58
N ALA A 554 3.71 2.88 28.45
CA ALA A 554 2.80 3.75 27.73
C ALA A 554 1.46 3.95 28.48
N MET A 555 0.98 2.95 29.22
CA MET A 555 -0.18 3.09 30.12
C MET A 555 0.13 4.03 31.28
N ILE A 556 1.32 3.94 31.89
CA ILE A 556 1.78 4.86 32.96
C ILE A 556 1.83 6.29 32.41
N ALA A 557 2.45 6.50 31.25
CA ALA A 557 2.55 7.83 30.64
C ALA A 557 1.19 8.49 30.34
N LYS A 558 0.12 7.68 30.22
CA LYS A 558 -1.26 8.14 30.04
C LYS A 558 -2.05 8.25 31.36
N GLY A 559 -1.46 7.90 32.49
CA GLY A 559 -2.11 7.88 33.79
C GLY A 559 -3.12 6.74 33.99
N TRP A 560 -3.01 5.66 33.17
CA TRP A 560 -3.89 4.49 33.25
C TRP A 560 -3.35 3.37 34.14
N LEU A 561 -2.08 3.46 34.49
CA LEU A 561 -1.39 2.54 35.41
C LEU A 561 -0.49 3.33 36.35
N ALA A 562 -0.43 2.95 37.62
CA ALA A 562 0.50 3.51 38.57
C ALA A 562 1.95 3.07 38.24
N GLU A 563 2.93 3.92 38.56
CA GLU A 563 4.32 3.66 38.16
C GLU A 563 4.91 2.44 38.89
N ASP A 564 4.52 2.23 40.15
CA ASP A 564 4.92 1.10 41.01
C ASP A 564 4.18 -0.21 40.70
N ALA A 565 3.11 -0.16 39.90
CA ALA A 565 2.34 -1.34 39.54
C ALA A 565 2.96 -2.16 38.38
N LEU A 566 3.93 -1.60 37.61
CA LEU A 566 4.56 -2.30 36.50
C LEU A 566 5.82 -3.04 36.94
N PRO A 567 5.85 -4.38 36.87
CA PRO A 567 7.05 -5.15 37.20
C PRO A 567 8.22 -4.84 36.25
N PRO A 568 9.47 -5.09 36.69
CA PRO A 568 10.63 -5.07 35.81
C PRO A 568 10.44 -6.00 34.61
N THR A 569 11.09 -5.70 33.48
CA THR A 569 10.91 -6.45 32.22
C THR A 569 11.17 -7.96 32.38
N ASP A 570 12.17 -8.33 33.16
CA ASP A 570 12.55 -9.75 33.35
C ASP A 570 11.56 -10.53 34.23
N ASP A 571 10.76 -9.81 35.05
CA ASP A 571 9.75 -10.39 35.93
C ASP A 571 8.37 -10.50 35.26
N LEU A 572 8.20 -9.89 34.07
CA LEU A 572 6.97 -9.99 33.29
C LEU A 572 6.85 -11.38 32.66
N ASP A 573 6.07 -12.24 33.28
CA ASP A 573 5.79 -13.58 32.78
C ASP A 573 4.32 -13.96 33.03
N VAL A 574 3.85 -15.01 32.37
CA VAL A 574 2.50 -15.55 32.57
C VAL A 574 2.55 -17.07 32.65
N GLU A 575 1.69 -17.63 33.47
CA GLU A 575 1.48 -19.08 33.54
C GLU A 575 0.26 -19.47 32.70
N ILE A 576 0.48 -20.25 31.63
CA ILE A 576 -0.61 -20.78 30.80
C ILE A 576 -1.29 -21.93 31.56
N ARG A 577 -2.54 -21.74 31.96
CA ARG A 577 -3.31 -22.70 32.76
C ARG A 577 -4.47 -23.33 32.02
N GLY A 578 -5.16 -22.56 31.18
CA GLY A 578 -6.35 -23.00 30.45
C GLY A 578 -6.07 -24.00 29.34
N PRO A 579 -7.03 -24.23 28.42
CA PRO A 579 -6.90 -25.15 27.30
C PRO A 579 -5.65 -24.97 26.43
N ALA A 580 -5.10 -23.74 26.37
CA ALA A 580 -3.85 -23.45 25.68
C ALA A 580 -2.66 -24.27 26.22
N ARG A 581 -2.66 -24.65 27.51
CA ARG A 581 -1.63 -25.49 28.14
C ARG A 581 -1.54 -26.87 27.48
N SER A 582 -2.69 -27.49 27.24
CA SER A 582 -2.75 -28.82 26.58
C SER A 582 -2.23 -28.79 25.14
N ILE A 583 -2.31 -27.62 24.49
CA ILE A 583 -1.80 -27.43 23.14
C ILE A 583 -0.27 -27.23 23.16
N LEU A 584 0.26 -26.59 24.21
CA LEU A 584 1.71 -26.40 24.39
C LEU A 584 2.40 -27.69 24.83
N PHE A 585 1.76 -28.45 25.72
CA PHE A 585 2.32 -29.63 26.36
C PHE A 585 1.41 -30.87 26.16
N PRO A 586 1.31 -31.40 24.94
CA PRO A 586 0.37 -32.48 24.63
C PRO A 586 0.64 -33.76 25.40
N ASP A 587 1.90 -34.00 25.79
CA ASP A 587 2.31 -35.21 26.52
C ASP A 587 2.07 -35.11 28.05
N ALA A 588 1.74 -33.91 28.55
CA ALA A 588 1.51 -33.66 29.98
C ALA A 588 0.05 -33.84 30.43
N VAL A 589 -0.85 -34.19 29.51
CA VAL A 589 -2.30 -34.21 29.79
C VAL A 589 -2.83 -35.65 29.71
N PRO A 590 -3.41 -36.22 30.80
CA PRO A 590 -4.22 -37.45 30.71
C PRO A 590 -5.40 -37.23 29.76
N GLU A 591 -5.79 -38.28 29.01
CA GLU A 591 -6.92 -38.21 28.07
C GLU A 591 -8.13 -37.53 28.72
N LEU A 592 -8.51 -36.35 28.22
CA LEU A 592 -9.69 -35.62 28.67
C LEU A 592 -10.96 -36.30 28.16
N ALA A 593 -11.44 -37.29 28.91
CA ALA A 593 -12.79 -37.79 28.80
C ALA A 593 -13.76 -36.69 29.28
N GLY A 594 -14.32 -35.90 28.35
CA GLY A 594 -15.33 -34.89 28.65
C GLY A 594 -15.13 -33.48 28.07
N ALA A 595 -14.16 -33.26 27.21
CA ALA A 595 -13.98 -31.97 26.57
C ALA A 595 -15.22 -31.57 25.74
N GLY A 596 -15.86 -30.46 26.09
CA GLY A 596 -17.05 -29.94 25.43
C GLY A 596 -16.85 -29.65 23.93
N ALA A 597 -17.96 -29.49 23.19
CA ALA A 597 -17.98 -29.30 21.74
C ALA A 597 -17.10 -28.12 21.26
N TRP A 598 -16.87 -27.11 22.11
CA TRP A 598 -15.97 -25.97 21.86
C TRP A 598 -14.49 -26.40 21.83
N PHE A 599 -14.05 -27.21 22.82
CA PHE A 599 -12.67 -27.72 22.86
C PHE A 599 -12.36 -28.60 21.64
N LYS A 600 -13.30 -29.42 21.19
CA LYS A 600 -13.17 -30.23 19.98
C LYS A 600 -13.02 -29.35 18.73
N ARG A 601 -13.74 -28.24 18.62
CA ARG A 601 -13.62 -27.31 17.48
C ARG A 601 -12.25 -26.64 17.42
N VAL A 602 -11.79 -26.08 18.54
CA VAL A 602 -10.46 -25.45 18.64
C VAL A 602 -9.34 -26.45 18.36
N TRP A 603 -9.48 -27.69 18.88
CA TRP A 603 -8.52 -28.76 18.66
C TRP A 603 -8.41 -29.20 17.21
N THR A 604 -9.55 -29.30 16.50
CA THR A 604 -9.59 -29.69 15.08
C THR A 604 -9.02 -28.59 14.17
N SER A 605 -9.30 -27.33 14.47
CA SER A 605 -8.78 -26.18 13.73
C SER A 605 -7.23 -26.06 13.86
N VAL A 606 -6.70 -26.33 15.04
CA VAL A 606 -5.26 -26.28 15.31
C VAL A 606 -4.49 -27.44 14.66
N ARG A 607 -5.08 -28.62 14.51
CA ARG A 607 -4.46 -29.78 13.83
C ARG A 607 -4.58 -29.73 12.30
N GLY A 608 -5.63 -29.12 11.76
CA GLY A 608 -5.86 -29.02 10.31
C GLY A 608 -5.01 -27.97 9.58
N GLY A 609 -4.18 -27.22 10.27
CA GLY A 609 -3.33 -26.16 9.75
C GLY A 609 -1.85 -26.54 9.54
N ARG A 610 -1.57 -27.83 9.22
CA ARG A 610 -0.24 -28.29 8.75
C ARG A 610 -0.18 -28.34 7.25
#